data_be1b4870575c1c35a39026c5e153b35f
#
_entry.id   be1b4870575c1c35a39026c5e153b35f
#
_cell.length_a   1.000
_cell.length_b   1.000
_cell.length_c   1.000
_cell.angle_alpha   90.00
_cell.angle_beta   90.00
_cell.angle_gamma   90.00
#
_symmetry.space_group_name_H-M   'P 1'
#
loop_
_entity.id
_entity.type
_entity.pdbx_description
1 polymer ?
#
loop_
_entity_poly.entity_id
_entity_poly.type
_entity_poly.pdbx_seq_one_letter_code
_entity_poly.pdbx_strand_id
1 'polypeptide(L)' 'VESILELLEDIGTIPDKVRERIHNEKDIKVLNSWLKLAAKAESIDEFVSKM' A
#
# COMPACT_ATOMS: atom_id res chain seq x y z
N VAL A 1 9.26 2.78 5.53
CA VAL A 1 9.10 1.62 4.71
C VAL A 1 7.91 0.79 5.12
N GLU A 2 7.69 0.66 6.43
CA GLU A 2 6.55 -0.09 6.92
C GLU A 2 5.31 0.77 7.10
N SER A 3 5.43 2.07 6.87
CA SER A 3 4.30 2.99 7.00
C SER A 3 3.15 2.65 6.06
N ILE A 4 3.47 2.22 4.85
CA ILE A 4 2.43 1.85 3.89
C ILE A 4 1.61 0.67 4.42
N LEU A 5 2.29 -0.34 4.91
CA LEU A 5 1.62 -1.53 5.44
C LEU A 5 0.79 -1.19 6.67
N GLU A 6 1.31 -0.34 7.53
CA GLU A 6 0.57 0.09 8.72
C GLU A 6 -0.72 0.81 8.36
N LEU A 7 -0.64 1.73 7.39
CA LEU A 7 -1.83 2.44 6.93
C LEU A 7 -2.86 1.49 6.33
N LEU A 8 -2.39 0.53 5.55
CA LEU A 8 -3.29 -0.43 4.93
C LEU A 8 -3.94 -1.36 5.95
N GLU A 9 -3.19 -1.74 6.98
CA GLU A 9 -3.73 -2.59 8.04
C GLU A 9 -4.85 -1.90 8.80
N ASP A 10 -4.78 -0.59 8.92
CA ASP A 10 -5.83 0.20 9.58
C ASP A 10 -7.14 0.18 8.81
N ILE A 11 -7.09 0.04 7.49
CA ILE A 11 -8.30 0.06 6.67
C ILE A 11 -8.79 -1.32 6.26
N GLY A 12 -8.01 -2.36 6.54
CA GLY A 12 -8.45 -3.71 6.23
C GLY A 12 -7.32 -4.72 6.25
N THR A 13 -7.64 -5.93 5.77
CA THR A 13 -6.66 -7.00 5.68
C THR A 13 -5.88 -6.90 4.38
N ILE A 14 -4.56 -6.93 4.48
CA ILE A 14 -3.70 -6.82 3.30
C ILE A 14 -3.52 -8.20 2.68
N PRO A 15 -3.89 -8.39 1.39
CA PRO A 15 -3.61 -9.63 0.69
C PRO A 15 -2.11 -9.86 0.57
N ASP A 16 -1.69 -11.11 0.58
CA ASP A 16 -0.28 -11.44 0.46
C ASP A 16 0.33 -10.90 -0.83
N LYS A 17 -0.44 -10.89 -1.90
CA LYS A 17 0.02 -10.38 -3.19
C LYS A 17 0.40 -8.91 -3.10
N VAL A 18 -0.40 -8.13 -2.41
CA VAL A 18 -0.14 -6.70 -2.26
C VAL A 18 1.08 -6.49 -1.38
N ARG A 19 1.17 -7.24 -0.30
CA ARG A 19 2.31 -7.16 0.61
C ARG A 19 3.61 -7.47 -0.11
N GLU A 20 3.64 -8.54 -0.89
CA GLU A 20 4.81 -8.92 -1.65
C GLU A 20 5.20 -7.85 -2.67
N ARG A 21 4.21 -7.28 -3.33
CA ARG A 21 4.46 -6.23 -4.31
C ARG A 21 5.12 -5.02 -3.67
N ILE A 22 4.65 -4.64 -2.49
CA ILE A 22 5.23 -3.50 -1.78
C ILE A 22 6.65 -3.82 -1.33
N HIS A 23 6.88 -5.02 -0.81
CA HIS A 23 8.21 -5.44 -0.36
C HIS A 23 9.21 -5.53 -1.50
N ASN A 24 8.75 -5.90 -2.68
CA ASN A 24 9.62 -6.06 -3.84
C ASN A 24 9.92 -4.74 -4.54
N GLU A 25 9.18 -3.69 -4.23
CA GLU A 25 9.40 -2.40 -4.85
C GLU A 25 10.59 -1.70 -4.21
N LYS A 26 11.55 -1.30 -5.03
CA LYS A 26 12.77 -0.65 -4.57
C LYS A 26 12.84 0.83 -4.91
N ASP A 27 11.94 1.29 -5.77
CA ASP A 27 11.94 2.69 -6.18
C ASP A 27 11.21 3.52 -5.11
N ILE A 28 11.97 4.42 -4.47
CA ILE A 28 11.43 5.25 -3.41
C ILE A 28 10.29 6.14 -3.89
N LYS A 29 10.36 6.59 -5.14
CA LYS A 29 9.29 7.42 -5.71
C LYS A 29 7.99 6.67 -5.79
N VAL A 30 8.05 5.41 -6.19
CA VAL A 30 6.86 4.56 -6.27
C VAL A 30 6.32 4.29 -4.87
N LEU A 31 7.21 4.01 -3.93
CA LEU A 31 6.80 3.77 -2.55
C LEU A 31 6.12 5.00 -1.95
N ASN A 32 6.64 6.18 -2.22
CA ASN A 32 6.03 7.41 -1.75
C ASN A 32 4.64 7.63 -2.35
N SER A 33 4.47 7.29 -3.63
CA SER A 33 3.16 7.37 -4.28
C SER A 33 2.17 6.42 -3.63
N TRP A 34 2.62 5.20 -3.34
CA TRP A 34 1.78 4.22 -2.68
C TRP A 34 1.43 4.65 -1.25
N LEU A 35 2.36 5.28 -0.56
CA LEU A 35 2.11 5.79 0.77
C LEU A 35 0.97 6.81 0.76
N LYS A 36 1.00 7.71 -0.22
CA LYS A 36 -0.06 8.70 -0.37
C LYS A 36 -1.39 8.04 -0.72
N LEU A 37 -1.35 7.03 -1.59
CA LEU A 37 -2.56 6.29 -1.94
C LEU A 37 -3.14 5.59 -0.72
N ALA A 38 -2.29 4.99 0.09
CA ALA A 38 -2.74 4.29 1.29
C ALA A 38 -3.40 5.26 2.27
N ALA A 39 -2.85 6.46 2.40
CA ALA A 39 -3.42 7.47 3.29
C ALA A 39 -4.77 7.97 2.81
N LYS A 40 -5.01 7.96 1.50
CA LYS A 40 -6.27 8.42 0.93
C LYS A 40 -7.28 7.31 0.68
N ALA A 41 -6.81 6.08 0.59
CA ALA A 41 -7.70 4.97 0.29
C ALA A 41 -8.65 4.68 1.45
N GLU A 42 -9.88 4.38 1.13
CA GLU A 42 -10.89 4.01 2.13
C GLU A 42 -10.92 2.51 2.34
N SER A 43 -10.35 1.76 1.42
CA SER A 43 -10.31 0.31 1.52
C SER A 43 -9.09 -0.23 0.77
N ILE A 44 -8.76 -1.48 1.06
CA ILE A 44 -7.65 -2.15 0.37
C ILE A 44 -7.93 -2.26 -1.12
N ASP A 45 -9.18 -2.57 -1.49
CA ASP A 45 -9.56 -2.67 -2.88
C ASP A 45 -9.31 -1.36 -3.64
N GLU A 46 -9.61 -0.26 -3.02
CA GLU A 46 -9.39 1.04 -3.63
C GLU A 46 -7.91 1.31 -3.84
N PHE A 47 -7.10 0.96 -2.86
CA PHE A 47 -5.66 1.10 -2.96
C PHE A 47 -5.10 0.25 -4.11
N VAL A 48 -5.49 -1.00 -4.17
CA VAL A 48 -5.03 -1.93 -5.20
C VAL A 48 -5.46 -1.47 -6.58
N SER A 49 -6.66 -0.94 -6.68
CA SER A 49 -7.19 -0.46 -7.94
C SER A 49 -6.36 0.68 -8.52
N LYS A 50 -5.73 1.45 -7.66
CA LYS A 50 -4.94 2.61 -8.09
C LYS A 50 -3.44 2.36 -8.15
N MET A 51 -2.99 1.26 -7.57
CA MET A 51 -1.61 0.90 -7.70
C MET A 51 -1.34 0.41 -9.12
#